data_4713b3d19225bc3643f3e9569c143469
#
_entry.id   4713b3d19225bc3643f3e9569c143469
#
_cell.length_a   1.000
_cell.length_b   1.000
_cell.length_c   1.000
_cell.angle_alpha   90.00
_cell.angle_beta   90.00
_cell.angle_gamma   90.00
#
_symmetry.space_group_name_H-M   'P 1'
#
loop_
_entity.id
_entity.type
_entity.pdbx_description
1 polymer ?
#
loop_
_entity_poly.entity_id
_entity_poly.type
_entity_poly.pdbx_seq_one_letter_code
_entity_poly.pdbx_strand_id
1 'polypeptide(L)'
;MAKFLCIYREPTVNRAKPSPEEMQALQAAWYTWMQKFSSAILPGGDGLKRTGRLLKAGLVTDGPYAEAKEIIASYGVIQADDYDAALAIIRETPAAAPGSGWSIEIREMAGYA
;
A
#
# COMPACT_ATOMS: atom_id res chain seq x y z
N MET A 1 13.35 14.39 9.91
CA MET A 1 12.03 13.82 9.58
C MET A 1 12.01 12.34 9.84
N ALA A 2 10.87 11.83 10.27
CA ALA A 2 10.70 10.40 10.46
C ALA A 2 10.37 9.70 9.13
N LYS A 3 10.64 8.41 9.05
CA LYS A 3 10.28 7.58 7.92
C LYS A 3 9.12 6.69 8.31
N PHE A 4 8.18 6.52 7.39
CA PHE A 4 6.98 5.74 7.61
C PHE A 4 6.84 4.69 6.53
N LEU A 5 6.65 3.44 6.94
CA LEU A 5 6.31 2.35 6.04
C LEU A 5 4.79 2.38 5.82
N CYS A 6 4.39 2.46 4.57
CA CYS A 6 2.99 2.44 4.17
C CYS A 6 2.69 1.09 3.54
N ILE A 7 1.73 0.37 4.11
CA ILE A 7 1.35 -0.97 3.67
C ILE A 7 -0.07 -0.88 3.11
N TYR A 8 -0.20 -1.16 1.82
CA TYR A 8 -1.47 -1.08 1.11
C TYR A 8 -2.07 -2.47 1.02
N ARG A 9 -3.27 -2.65 1.58
CA ARG A 9 -4.00 -3.91 1.56
C ARG A 9 -5.19 -3.81 0.65
N GLU A 10 -5.37 -4.83 -0.18
CA GLU A 10 -6.54 -4.92 -1.06
C GLU A 10 -7.48 -6.04 -0.60
N PRO A 11 -8.79 -5.90 -0.84
CA PRO A 11 -9.73 -6.97 -0.51
C PRO A 11 -9.51 -8.17 -1.42
N THR A 12 -9.68 -9.38 -0.88
CA THR A 12 -9.52 -10.62 -1.64
C THR A 12 -10.84 -11.12 -2.24
N VAL A 13 -11.96 -10.57 -1.77
CA VAL A 13 -13.31 -11.01 -2.18
C VAL A 13 -14.14 -9.82 -2.61
N ASN A 14 -15.18 -10.09 -3.41
CA ASN A 14 -16.15 -9.08 -3.86
C ASN A 14 -15.51 -7.92 -4.63
N ARG A 15 -14.47 -8.24 -5.41
CA ARG A 15 -13.82 -7.24 -6.25
C ARG A 15 -14.43 -7.25 -7.65
N ALA A 16 -15.04 -6.14 -8.01
CA ALA A 16 -15.32 -5.88 -9.40
C ALA A 16 -14.01 -5.59 -10.12
N LYS A 17 -13.75 -6.27 -11.23
CA LYS A 17 -12.57 -5.99 -12.03
C LYS A 17 -12.75 -4.64 -12.72
N PRO A 18 -11.83 -3.69 -12.55
CA PRO A 18 -11.98 -2.39 -13.19
C PRO A 18 -11.92 -2.52 -14.72
N SER A 19 -12.68 -1.67 -15.40
CA SER A 19 -12.60 -1.57 -16.85
C SER A 19 -11.22 -1.02 -17.25
N PRO A 20 -10.80 -1.19 -18.53
CA PRO A 20 -9.56 -0.57 -18.99
C PRO A 20 -9.50 0.95 -18.78
N GLU A 21 -10.63 1.63 -18.93
CA GLU A 21 -10.71 3.08 -18.73
C GLU A 21 -10.57 3.44 -17.25
N GLU A 22 -11.21 2.69 -16.36
CA GLU A 22 -11.07 2.86 -14.91
C GLU A 22 -9.63 2.59 -14.46
N MET A 23 -9.01 1.56 -15.00
CA MET A 23 -7.61 1.24 -14.70
C MET A 23 -6.68 2.35 -15.14
N GLN A 24 -6.91 2.91 -16.33
CA GLN A 24 -6.10 4.01 -16.84
C GLN A 24 -6.26 5.27 -15.97
N ALA A 25 -7.50 5.58 -15.55
CA ALA A 25 -7.76 6.69 -14.66
C ALA A 25 -7.08 6.50 -13.30
N LEU A 26 -7.09 5.28 -12.79
CA LEU A 26 -6.45 4.94 -11.53
C LEU A 26 -4.92 5.12 -11.61
N GLN A 27 -4.31 4.64 -12.67
CA GLN A 27 -2.88 4.82 -12.90
C GLN A 27 -2.50 6.29 -13.00
N ALA A 28 -3.32 7.10 -13.69
CA ALA A 28 -3.10 8.53 -13.79
C ALA A 28 -3.20 9.22 -12.43
N ALA A 29 -4.15 8.80 -11.60
CA ALA A 29 -4.31 9.35 -10.26
C ALA A 29 -3.12 9.01 -9.35
N TRP A 30 -2.60 7.80 -9.42
CA TRP A 30 -1.38 7.41 -8.70
C TRP A 30 -0.17 8.23 -9.15
N TYR A 31 -0.03 8.41 -10.45
CA TYR A 31 1.07 9.20 -11.01
C TYR A 31 1.00 10.65 -10.52
N THR A 32 -0.18 11.24 -10.52
CA THR A 32 -0.38 12.61 -10.02
C THR A 32 0.03 12.72 -8.56
N TRP A 33 -0.38 11.75 -7.74
CA TRP A 33 0.00 11.73 -6.32
C TRP A 33 1.52 11.60 -6.16
N MET A 34 2.15 10.71 -6.91
CA MET A 34 3.61 10.51 -6.85
C MET A 34 4.36 11.77 -7.22
N GLN A 35 3.87 12.52 -8.20
CA GLN A 35 4.48 13.78 -8.59
C GLN A 35 4.31 14.86 -7.53
N LYS A 36 3.10 14.96 -7.00
CA LYS A 36 2.79 15.97 -5.97
C LYS A 36 3.68 15.81 -4.73
N PHE A 37 3.92 14.57 -4.32
CA PHE A 37 4.66 14.26 -3.11
C PHE A 37 6.03 13.65 -3.38
N SER A 38 6.62 13.93 -4.53
CA SER A 38 7.89 13.32 -4.95
C SER A 38 9.02 13.55 -3.95
N SER A 39 9.02 14.70 -3.26
CA SER A 39 10.05 14.99 -2.25
C SER A 39 9.87 14.21 -0.96
N ALA A 40 8.68 13.70 -0.69
CA ALA A 40 8.38 12.92 0.51
C ALA A 40 8.49 11.41 0.26
N ILE A 41 8.32 10.96 -0.97
CA ILE A 41 8.34 9.53 -1.32
C ILE A 41 9.78 9.08 -1.46
N LEU A 42 10.18 8.10 -0.67
CA LEU A 42 11.53 7.54 -0.71
C LEU A 42 11.56 6.32 -1.64
N PRO A 43 12.73 6.01 -2.23
CA PRO A 43 12.86 4.82 -3.08
C PRO A 43 12.71 3.54 -2.28
N GLY A 44 12.36 2.45 -2.93
CA GLY A 44 12.30 1.12 -2.32
C GLY A 44 10.89 0.53 -2.21
N GLY A 45 9.85 1.28 -2.56
CA GLY A 45 8.51 0.73 -2.60
C GLY A 45 8.25 -0.06 -3.88
N ASP A 46 7.33 -1.02 -3.81
CA ASP A 46 6.94 -1.82 -4.97
C ASP A 46 5.57 -2.46 -4.76
N GLY A 47 4.95 -2.85 -5.85
CA GLY A 47 3.80 -3.73 -5.83
C GLY A 47 4.22 -5.16 -5.54
N LEU A 48 3.30 -5.96 -5.03
CA LEU A 48 3.55 -7.35 -4.71
C LEU A 48 2.66 -8.24 -5.57
N LYS A 49 3.23 -9.36 -6.01
CA LYS A 49 2.43 -10.42 -6.62
C LYS A 49 1.54 -11.06 -5.56
N ARG A 50 0.45 -11.69 -5.99
CA ARG A 50 -0.46 -12.36 -5.08
C ARG A 50 0.06 -13.70 -4.57
N THR A 51 1.10 -14.24 -5.21
CA THR A 51 1.74 -15.47 -4.78
C THR A 51 2.67 -15.22 -3.60
N GLY A 52 2.83 -16.19 -2.73
CA GLY A 52 3.75 -16.05 -1.59
C GLY A 52 3.88 -17.35 -0.82
N ARG A 53 4.65 -17.29 0.23
CA ARG A 53 4.85 -18.41 1.16
C ARG A 53 4.84 -17.86 2.57
N LEU A 54 4.26 -18.60 3.48
CA LEU A 54 4.31 -18.30 4.91
C LEU A 54 5.16 -19.36 5.60
N LEU A 55 6.19 -18.91 6.30
CA LEU A 55 7.02 -19.78 7.17
C LEU A 55 6.66 -19.47 8.61
N LYS A 56 6.17 -20.48 9.34
CA LYS A 56 5.82 -20.34 10.74
C LYS A 56 6.18 -21.62 11.47
N ALA A 57 6.98 -21.50 12.53
CA ALA A 57 7.40 -22.64 13.35
C ALA A 57 8.02 -23.77 12.51
N GLY A 58 8.81 -23.44 11.52
CA GLY A 58 9.45 -24.39 10.62
C GLY A 58 8.55 -24.95 9.53
N LEU A 59 7.27 -24.60 9.51
CA LEU A 59 6.32 -25.06 8.51
C LEU A 59 6.09 -23.97 7.45
N VAL A 60 6.05 -24.40 6.19
CA VAL A 60 5.83 -23.52 5.06
C VAL A 60 4.45 -23.77 4.48
N THR A 61 3.67 -22.72 4.28
CA THR A 61 2.37 -22.81 3.62
C THR A 61 2.33 -21.86 2.43
N ASP A 62 1.46 -22.17 1.47
CA ASP A 62 1.28 -21.34 0.29
C ASP A 62 0.43 -20.11 0.63
N GLY A 63 0.77 -18.97 0.00
CA GLY A 63 -0.07 -17.79 -0.05
C GLY A 63 -0.61 -17.59 -1.47
N PRO A 64 -1.55 -16.69 -1.66
CA PRO A 64 -2.25 -15.93 -0.64
C PRO A 64 -3.16 -16.82 0.18
N TYR A 65 -3.40 -16.39 1.36
CA TYR A 65 -4.13 -17.15 2.35
C TYR A 65 -5.60 -17.10 1.99
N ALA A 66 -6.17 -18.26 1.62
CA ALA A 66 -7.55 -18.34 1.12
C ALA A 66 -8.59 -17.78 2.11
N GLU A 67 -8.26 -17.76 3.40
CA GLU A 67 -9.14 -17.26 4.45
C GLU A 67 -8.93 -15.78 4.77
N ALA A 68 -7.89 -15.17 4.24
CA ALA A 68 -7.64 -13.76 4.49
C ALA A 68 -8.62 -12.90 3.69
N LYS A 69 -9.23 -11.91 4.34
CA LYS A 69 -10.13 -10.95 3.68
C LYS A 69 -9.38 -9.88 2.93
N GLU A 70 -8.13 -9.63 3.31
CA GLU A 70 -7.25 -8.65 2.69
C GLU A 70 -5.86 -9.25 2.51
N ILE A 71 -5.16 -8.81 1.48
CA ILE A 71 -3.75 -9.15 1.29
C ILE A 71 -2.96 -7.87 1.06
N ILE A 72 -1.67 -7.91 1.38
CA ILE A 72 -0.78 -6.78 1.10
C ILE A 72 -0.52 -6.75 -0.40
N ALA A 73 -0.95 -5.66 -1.04
CA ALA A 73 -0.81 -5.50 -2.49
C ALA A 73 0.45 -4.73 -2.85
N SER A 74 0.89 -3.82 -1.97
CA SER A 74 2.06 -2.99 -2.22
C SER A 74 2.55 -2.35 -0.93
N TYR A 75 3.73 -1.78 -0.99
CA TYR A 75 4.29 -1.02 0.12
C TYR A 75 5.12 0.13 -0.41
N GLY A 76 5.33 1.13 0.44
CA GLY A 76 6.20 2.24 0.12
C GLY A 76 6.70 2.90 1.39
N VAL A 77 7.66 3.78 1.24
CA VAL A 77 8.23 4.54 2.36
C VAL A 77 8.11 6.01 2.05
N ILE A 78 7.60 6.77 3.00
CA ILE A 78 7.57 8.23 2.91
C ILE A 78 8.29 8.83 4.10
N GLN A 79 8.72 10.08 3.97
CA GLN A 79 9.24 10.86 5.10
C GLN A 79 8.27 11.98 5.41
N ALA A 80 8.08 12.22 6.71
CA ALA A 80 7.18 13.24 7.20
C ALA A 80 7.60 13.61 8.64
N ASP A 81 7.12 14.73 9.14
CA ASP A 81 7.50 15.17 10.48
C ASP A 81 6.88 14.31 11.58
N ASP A 82 5.66 13.85 11.38
CA ASP A 82 4.92 13.05 12.35
C ASP A 82 3.82 12.25 11.65
N TYR A 83 3.03 11.49 12.43
CA TYR A 83 1.93 10.70 11.87
C TYR A 83 0.86 11.56 11.20
N ASP A 84 0.55 12.73 11.75
CA ASP A 84 -0.45 13.59 11.14
C ASP A 84 -0.02 14.08 9.77
N ALA A 85 1.26 14.45 9.61
CA ALA A 85 1.82 14.83 8.32
C ALA A 85 1.84 13.66 7.35
N ALA A 86 2.20 12.47 7.81
CA ALA A 86 2.18 11.26 6.99
C ALA A 86 0.76 10.93 6.52
N LEU A 87 -0.21 11.01 7.41
CA LEU A 87 -1.62 10.78 7.07
C LEU A 87 -2.11 11.78 6.03
N ALA A 88 -1.73 13.05 6.15
CA ALA A 88 -2.13 14.06 5.18
C ALA A 88 -1.66 13.73 3.77
N ILE A 89 -0.45 13.16 3.63
CA ILE A 89 0.09 12.72 2.35
C ILE A 89 -0.69 11.51 1.83
N ILE A 90 -0.88 10.50 2.66
CA ILE A 90 -1.49 9.23 2.25
C ILE A 90 -2.99 9.38 1.97
N ARG A 91 -3.69 10.29 2.64
CA ARG A 91 -5.11 10.56 2.37
C ARG A 91 -5.37 10.97 0.92
N GLU A 92 -4.38 11.49 0.22
CA GLU A 92 -4.53 11.90 -1.16
C GLU A 92 -4.25 10.77 -2.17
N THR A 93 -3.92 9.57 -1.69
CA THR A 93 -3.78 8.42 -2.60
C THR A 93 -5.14 7.93 -3.08
N PRO A 94 -5.21 7.35 -4.27
CA PRO A 94 -6.45 6.72 -4.73
C PRO A 94 -6.94 5.59 -3.80
N ALA A 95 -6.03 4.88 -3.15
CA ALA A 95 -6.38 3.78 -2.23
C ALA A 95 -7.12 4.29 -0.99
N ALA A 96 -6.89 5.54 -0.58
CA ALA A 96 -7.55 6.12 0.59
C ALA A 96 -8.94 6.68 0.27
N ALA A 97 -9.35 6.66 -0.99
CA ALA A 97 -10.66 7.21 -1.39
C ALA A 97 -11.80 6.41 -0.76
N PRO A 98 -12.88 7.09 -0.33
CA PRO A 98 -14.05 6.38 0.16
C PRO A 98 -14.58 5.39 -0.88
N GLY A 99 -14.91 4.19 -0.43
CA GLY A 99 -15.43 3.14 -1.32
C GLY A 99 -14.37 2.36 -2.09
N SER A 100 -13.09 2.65 -1.89
CA SER A 100 -12.03 1.89 -2.57
C SER A 100 -11.96 0.43 -2.13
N GLY A 101 -12.37 0.15 -0.90
CA GLY A 101 -12.23 -1.17 -0.30
C GLY A 101 -10.83 -1.47 0.21
N TRP A 102 -9.87 -0.63 -0.10
CA TRP A 102 -8.49 -0.79 0.34
C TRP A 102 -8.28 -0.19 1.73
N SER A 103 -7.30 -0.70 2.45
CA SER A 103 -6.82 -0.10 3.68
C SER A 103 -5.32 0.18 3.58
N ILE A 104 -4.87 1.18 4.33
CA ILE A 104 -3.46 1.56 4.35
C ILE A 104 -3.02 1.64 5.79
N GLU A 105 -2.05 0.81 6.15
CA GLU A 105 -1.42 0.88 7.46
C GLU A 105 -0.16 1.72 7.36
N ILE A 106 0.00 2.67 8.26
CA ILE A 106 1.17 3.55 8.27
C ILE A 106 1.90 3.32 9.59
N ARG A 107 3.17 2.96 9.51
CA ARG A 107 3.96 2.68 10.70
C ARG A 107 5.30 3.40 10.65
N GLU A 108 5.62 4.11 11.72
CA GLU A 108 6.91 4.78 11.81
C GLU A 108 8.02 3.73 11.89
N MET A 109 9.06 3.93 11.08
CA MET A 109 10.22 3.02 11.07
C MET A 109 11.10 3.32 12.28
N ALA A 110 11.60 2.26 12.90
CA ALA A 110 12.38 2.38 14.14
C ALA A 110 13.77 3.01 13.93
N GLY A 111 14.26 2.97 12.70
CA GLY A 111 15.55 3.60 12.38
C GLY A 111 16.74 2.77 12.86
N TYR A 112 16.63 1.45 12.84
CA TYR A 112 17.78 0.60 13.14
C TYR A 112 18.89 0.87 12.13
N ALA A 113 20.05 1.14 12.66
CA ALA A 113 21.22 1.39 11.84
C ALA A 113 21.76 0.08 11.24
#